data_adb96042627452f2707dfd8e60c23739
#
_entry.id   adb96042627452f2707dfd8e60c23739
#
_cell.length_a   1.000
_cell.length_b   1.000
_cell.length_c   1.000
_cell.angle_alpha   90.00
_cell.angle_beta   90.00
_cell.angle_gamma   90.00
#
_symmetry.space_group_name_H-M   'P 1'
#
loop_
_entity.id
_entity.type
_entity.pdbx_description
1 polymer ?
#
loop_
_entity_poly.entity_id
_entity_poly.type
_entity_poly.pdbx_seq_one_letter_code
_entity_poly.pdbx_strand_id
1 'polypeptide(L)'
;MKVLIAVLCLLVAGIQSKAETSEKKYEKTYPKAGIEELVLSNQYGKMEIVQVDGDEIKVAVAMKVTAKSGVKADETLELIQIGETITGQYLNFKTEFGKDMGLKQFLTNTTLNVDYKVSVPKGIKLRLISTNGNVYLTNFSGEVNADL
;
A
#
# COMPACT_ATOMS: atom_id res chain seq x y z
N MET A 1 -62.30 10.89 -27.71
CA MET A 1 -60.97 10.48 -28.26
C MET A 1 -59.88 10.92 -27.30
N LYS A 2 -59.36 10.01 -26.55
CA LYS A 2 -58.20 10.27 -25.66
C LYS A 2 -56.94 9.85 -26.40
N VAL A 3 -56.15 10.83 -26.78
CA VAL A 3 -54.85 10.60 -27.39
C VAL A 3 -53.88 10.28 -26.27
N LEU A 4 -53.43 9.01 -26.22
CA LEU A 4 -52.38 8.59 -25.31
C LEU A 4 -51.06 8.96 -25.97
N ILE A 5 -50.40 10.02 -25.48
CA ILE A 5 -49.05 10.34 -25.86
C ILE A 5 -48.13 9.49 -24.96
N ALA A 6 -47.64 8.39 -25.52
CA ALA A 6 -46.58 7.62 -24.90
C ALA A 6 -45.27 8.42 -25.00
N VAL A 7 -44.89 9.08 -23.92
CA VAL A 7 -43.56 9.65 -23.81
C VAL A 7 -42.58 8.49 -23.58
N LEU A 8 -41.89 8.07 -24.64
CA LEU A 8 -40.80 7.14 -24.60
C LEU A 8 -39.60 7.88 -23.99
N CYS A 9 -39.45 7.80 -22.66
CA CYS A 9 -38.21 8.19 -22.00
C CYS A 9 -37.10 7.23 -22.42
N LEU A 10 -36.31 7.68 -23.39
CA LEU A 10 -35.03 7.06 -23.70
C LEU A 10 -34.11 7.31 -22.51
N LEU A 11 -34.04 6.34 -21.61
CA LEU A 11 -32.99 6.25 -20.61
C LEU A 11 -31.68 5.95 -21.36
N VAL A 12 -30.99 7.01 -21.75
CA VAL A 12 -29.59 6.91 -22.10
C VAL A 12 -28.87 6.59 -20.79
N ALA A 13 -28.75 5.31 -20.49
CA ALA A 13 -27.81 4.85 -19.48
C ALA A 13 -26.43 5.23 -19.99
N GLY A 14 -25.95 6.38 -19.58
CA GLY A 14 -24.56 6.77 -19.79
C GLY A 14 -23.71 5.71 -19.13
N ILE A 15 -23.04 4.90 -19.94
CA ILE A 15 -22.00 4.01 -19.46
C ILE A 15 -20.86 4.92 -19.00
N GLN A 16 -20.95 5.39 -17.78
CA GLN A 16 -19.81 5.98 -17.12
C GLN A 16 -18.87 4.82 -16.83
N SER A 17 -17.78 4.74 -17.60
CA SER A 17 -16.67 3.86 -17.27
C SER A 17 -16.05 4.38 -15.97
N LYS A 18 -16.57 3.91 -14.85
CA LYS A 18 -15.96 4.15 -13.54
C LYS A 18 -14.61 3.46 -13.54
N ALA A 19 -13.55 4.22 -13.21
CA ALA A 19 -12.28 3.61 -12.86
C ALA A 19 -12.53 2.56 -11.77
N GLU A 20 -12.06 1.34 -12.00
CA GLU A 20 -12.17 0.25 -11.03
C GLU A 20 -11.12 0.43 -9.95
N THR A 21 -11.52 0.36 -8.69
CA THR A 21 -10.64 0.47 -7.54
C THR A 21 -10.74 -0.78 -6.69
N SER A 22 -9.59 -1.37 -6.38
CA SER A 22 -9.47 -2.51 -5.47
C SER A 22 -8.51 -2.21 -4.34
N GLU A 23 -8.81 -2.72 -3.15
CA GLU A 23 -8.04 -2.50 -1.94
C GLU A 23 -7.74 -3.82 -1.23
N LYS A 24 -6.56 -3.90 -0.62
CA LYS A 24 -6.11 -5.03 0.18
C LYS A 24 -5.36 -4.50 1.39
N LYS A 25 -5.56 -5.14 2.54
CA LYS A 25 -4.85 -4.81 3.78
C LYS A 25 -3.99 -5.97 4.24
N TYR A 26 -2.85 -5.62 4.82
CA TYR A 26 -1.92 -6.54 5.44
C TYR A 26 -1.57 -6.02 6.83
N GLU A 27 -1.63 -6.86 7.84
CA GLU A 27 -1.29 -6.49 9.22
C GLU A 27 -0.47 -7.59 9.87
N LYS A 28 0.59 -7.20 10.56
CA LYS A 28 1.44 -8.08 11.36
C LYS A 28 1.91 -7.38 12.62
N THR A 29 2.02 -8.17 13.68
CA THR A 29 2.54 -7.75 14.97
C THR A 29 3.68 -8.67 15.39
N TYR A 30 4.78 -8.08 15.83
CA TYR A 30 5.96 -8.79 16.31
C TYR A 30 6.34 -8.31 17.69
N PRO A 31 6.79 -9.20 18.60
CA PRO A 31 7.42 -8.76 19.84
C PRO A 31 8.74 -8.05 19.51
N LYS A 32 9.07 -7.03 20.26
CA LYS A 32 10.36 -6.33 20.16
C LYS A 32 11.54 -7.25 20.47
N ALA A 33 11.36 -8.22 21.35
CA ALA A 33 12.42 -9.10 21.81
C ALA A 33 13.16 -9.76 20.64
N GLY A 34 14.47 -9.59 20.57
CA GLY A 34 15.33 -10.12 19.52
C GLY A 34 15.37 -9.30 18.23
N ILE A 35 14.66 -8.17 18.17
CA ILE A 35 14.70 -7.26 17.03
C ILE A 35 15.42 -5.96 17.43
N GLU A 36 16.46 -5.60 16.71
CA GLU A 36 17.21 -4.35 16.88
C GLU A 36 16.90 -3.33 15.79
N GLU A 37 16.64 -3.78 14.58
CA GLU A 37 16.41 -2.92 13.43
C GLU A 37 15.18 -3.36 12.64
N LEU A 38 14.33 -2.40 12.30
CA LEU A 38 13.22 -2.57 11.36
C LEU A 38 13.60 -1.97 10.01
N VAL A 39 13.53 -2.79 8.96
CA VAL A 39 13.80 -2.37 7.59
C VAL A 39 12.50 -2.33 6.80
N LEU A 40 12.18 -1.18 6.26
CA LEU A 40 10.99 -0.97 5.42
C LEU A 40 11.42 -0.53 4.04
N SER A 41 11.00 -1.26 3.01
CA SER A 41 11.26 -0.91 1.61
C SER A 41 9.96 -0.79 0.83
N ASN A 42 9.67 0.40 0.33
CA ASN A 42 8.46 0.70 -0.42
C ASN A 42 8.76 1.55 -1.65
N GLN A 43 8.01 1.34 -2.73
CA GLN A 43 8.19 2.08 -3.98
C GLN A 43 7.08 3.09 -4.25
N TYR A 44 5.85 2.80 -3.90
CA TYR A 44 4.68 3.61 -4.28
C TYR A 44 3.76 3.85 -3.10
N GLY A 45 3.88 5.00 -2.49
CA GLY A 45 3.05 5.39 -1.37
C GLY A 45 3.87 5.90 -0.19
N LYS A 46 3.18 6.20 0.89
CA LYS A 46 3.79 6.77 2.09
C LYS A 46 4.16 5.73 3.12
N MET A 47 5.13 6.07 3.95
CA MET A 47 5.45 5.35 5.18
C MET A 47 5.25 6.29 6.36
N GLU A 48 4.33 5.95 7.23
CA GLU A 48 4.08 6.65 8.50
C GLU A 48 4.55 5.79 9.66
N ILE A 49 5.55 6.24 10.37
CA ILE A 49 6.12 5.52 11.51
C ILE A 49 5.96 6.36 12.76
N VAL A 50 5.36 5.78 13.78
CA VAL A 50 5.20 6.40 15.10
C VAL A 50 5.88 5.57 16.18
N GLN A 51 6.64 6.22 17.04
CA GLN A 51 7.16 5.59 18.25
C GLN A 51 6.06 5.57 19.31
N VAL A 52 5.83 4.41 19.88
CA VAL A 52 4.83 4.19 20.92
C VAL A 52 5.46 3.54 22.17
N ASP A 53 4.78 3.66 23.29
CA ASP A 53 5.12 2.89 24.48
C ASP A 53 4.73 1.42 24.27
N GLY A 54 5.48 0.52 24.88
CA GLY A 54 5.23 -0.92 24.77
C GLY A 54 6.41 -1.68 24.18
N ASP A 55 6.17 -2.93 23.81
CA ASP A 55 7.18 -3.90 23.37
C ASP A 55 6.75 -4.69 22.13
N GLU A 56 5.83 -4.14 21.36
CA GLU A 56 5.38 -4.71 20.09
C GLU A 56 5.63 -3.77 18.91
N ILE A 57 6.08 -4.36 17.82
CA ILE A 57 6.19 -3.72 16.50
C ILE A 57 4.94 -4.09 15.71
N LYS A 58 4.17 -3.10 15.28
CA LYS A 58 2.96 -3.31 14.48
C LYS A 58 3.13 -2.70 13.11
N VAL A 59 2.91 -3.51 12.08
CA VAL A 59 3.00 -3.09 10.69
C VAL A 59 1.65 -3.30 10.03
N ALA A 60 1.05 -2.23 9.54
CA ALA A 60 -0.16 -2.25 8.75
C ALA A 60 0.15 -1.67 7.37
N VAL A 61 -0.25 -2.37 6.32
CA VAL A 61 -0.06 -1.93 4.93
C VAL A 61 -1.40 -1.91 4.22
N ALA A 62 -1.74 -0.78 3.65
CA ALA A 62 -2.93 -0.61 2.81
C ALA A 62 -2.48 -0.50 1.35
N MET A 63 -2.92 -1.45 0.54
CA MET A 63 -2.63 -1.50 -0.90
C MET A 63 -3.89 -1.12 -1.67
N LYS A 64 -3.76 -0.16 -2.58
CA LYS A 64 -4.86 0.33 -3.41
C LYS A 64 -4.43 0.39 -4.86
N VAL A 65 -5.24 -0.18 -5.74
CA VAL A 65 -5.06 -0.12 -7.18
C VAL A 65 -6.30 0.54 -7.79
N THR A 66 -6.08 1.59 -8.57
CA THR A 66 -7.12 2.21 -9.39
C THR A 66 -6.76 1.99 -10.85
N ALA A 67 -7.58 1.23 -11.56
CA ALA A 67 -7.38 0.87 -12.95
C ALA A 67 -8.29 1.66 -13.87
N LYS A 68 -7.78 2.07 -15.03
CA LYS A 68 -8.58 2.62 -16.13
C LYS A 68 -9.38 1.49 -16.79
N SER A 69 -10.40 1.85 -17.57
CA SER A 69 -11.25 0.89 -18.29
C SER A 69 -10.42 -0.12 -19.10
N GLY A 70 -10.78 -1.41 -19.01
CA GLY A 70 -10.09 -2.50 -19.71
C GLY A 70 -8.98 -3.20 -18.91
N VAL A 71 -8.62 -2.69 -17.75
CA VAL A 71 -7.68 -3.33 -16.82
C VAL A 71 -8.42 -3.70 -15.54
N LYS A 72 -8.22 -4.91 -15.06
CA LYS A 72 -8.86 -5.37 -13.81
C LYS A 72 -8.00 -5.00 -12.60
N ALA A 73 -8.53 -4.14 -11.74
CA ALA A 73 -7.86 -3.70 -10.53
C ALA A 73 -7.58 -4.86 -9.57
N ASP A 74 -8.50 -5.82 -9.45
CA ASP A 74 -8.35 -6.99 -8.59
C ASP A 74 -7.18 -7.88 -9.02
N GLU A 75 -7.09 -8.19 -10.31
CA GLU A 75 -5.99 -9.01 -10.85
C GLU A 75 -4.63 -8.34 -10.65
N THR A 76 -4.61 -7.02 -10.80
CA THR A 76 -3.41 -6.22 -10.55
C THR A 76 -3.01 -6.25 -9.08
N LEU A 77 -3.98 -6.11 -8.18
CA LEU A 77 -3.76 -6.11 -6.74
C LEU A 77 -3.18 -7.45 -6.25
N GLU A 78 -3.59 -8.57 -6.85
CA GLU A 78 -3.07 -9.91 -6.57
C GLU A 78 -1.55 -10.03 -6.84
N LEU A 79 -1.02 -9.22 -7.73
CA LEU A 79 0.40 -9.22 -8.09
C LEU A 79 1.27 -8.44 -7.09
N ILE A 80 0.66 -7.74 -6.15
CA ILE A 80 1.36 -6.97 -5.12
C ILE A 80 1.38 -7.78 -3.83
N GLN A 81 2.56 -8.01 -3.31
CA GLN A 81 2.77 -8.77 -2.08
C GLN A 81 3.69 -8.02 -1.13
N ILE A 82 3.51 -8.28 0.16
CA ILE A 82 4.42 -7.80 1.19
C ILE A 82 5.31 -8.96 1.58
N GLY A 83 6.57 -8.88 1.19
CA GLY A 83 7.62 -9.79 1.63
C GLY A 83 8.04 -9.46 3.06
N GLU A 84 8.08 -10.47 3.90
CA GLU A 84 8.46 -10.34 5.30
C GLU A 84 9.55 -11.37 5.62
N THR A 85 10.64 -10.93 6.20
CA THR A 85 11.74 -11.81 6.60
C THR A 85 12.37 -11.36 7.90
N ILE A 86 12.81 -12.32 8.70
CA ILE A 86 13.66 -12.07 9.88
C ILE A 86 15.02 -12.67 9.58
N THR A 87 16.06 -11.84 9.63
CA THR A 87 17.45 -12.25 9.46
C THR A 87 18.26 -11.77 10.66
N GLY A 88 18.61 -12.67 11.57
CA GLY A 88 19.24 -12.31 12.83
C GLY A 88 18.33 -11.39 13.66
N GLN A 89 18.78 -10.14 13.90
CA GLN A 89 18.06 -9.12 14.65
C GLN A 89 17.34 -8.10 13.76
N TYR A 90 17.27 -8.37 12.45
CA TYR A 90 16.64 -7.51 11.45
C TYR A 90 15.29 -8.05 11.06
N LEU A 91 14.25 -7.23 11.24
CA LEU A 91 12.90 -7.49 10.73
C LEU A 91 12.70 -6.67 9.46
N ASN A 92 12.46 -7.35 8.35
CA ASN A 92 12.37 -6.73 7.03
C ASN A 92 10.97 -6.86 6.45
N PHE A 93 10.43 -5.74 5.95
CA PHE A 93 9.24 -5.70 5.12
C PHE A 93 9.56 -5.03 3.80
N LYS A 94 9.12 -5.63 2.72
CA LYS A 94 9.33 -5.12 1.38
C LYS A 94 8.08 -5.29 0.54
N THR A 95 7.70 -4.23 -0.17
CA THR A 95 6.68 -4.34 -1.21
C THR A 95 7.28 -5.02 -2.42
N GLU A 96 6.69 -6.14 -2.84
CA GLU A 96 7.13 -6.96 -3.96
C GLU A 96 6.06 -6.99 -5.05
N PHE A 97 6.52 -6.96 -6.29
CA PHE A 97 5.67 -7.07 -7.48
C PHE A 97 5.95 -8.37 -8.20
N GLY A 98 4.89 -9.02 -8.70
CA GLY A 98 5.02 -10.26 -9.47
C GLY A 98 5.95 -10.09 -10.67
N LYS A 99 6.72 -11.13 -10.99
CA LYS A 99 7.75 -11.11 -12.04
C LYS A 99 7.20 -10.85 -13.45
N ASP A 100 5.93 -11.13 -13.66
CA ASP A 100 5.24 -10.97 -14.95
C ASP A 100 4.67 -9.55 -15.15
N MET A 101 4.86 -8.68 -14.17
CA MET A 101 4.47 -7.29 -14.31
C MET A 101 5.53 -6.51 -15.05
N GLY A 102 5.31 -6.27 -16.34
CA GLY A 102 6.01 -5.19 -17.04
C GLY A 102 5.66 -3.87 -16.36
N LEU A 103 6.50 -3.41 -15.44
CA LEU A 103 6.23 -2.25 -14.58
C LEU A 103 5.83 -1.00 -15.38
N LYS A 104 6.39 -0.81 -16.58
CA LYS A 104 6.03 0.30 -17.47
C LYS A 104 4.59 0.19 -18.00
N GLN A 105 4.16 -1.00 -18.38
CA GLN A 105 2.82 -1.23 -18.93
C GLN A 105 1.77 -1.13 -17.82
N PHE A 106 2.12 -1.54 -16.62
CA PHE A 106 1.30 -1.43 -15.43
C PHE A 106 1.02 0.03 -15.05
N LEU A 107 2.06 0.85 -14.94
CA LEU A 107 1.96 2.26 -14.54
C LEU A 107 1.22 3.15 -15.58
N THR A 108 1.11 2.70 -16.83
CA THR A 108 0.42 3.46 -17.87
C THR A 108 -1.10 3.45 -17.70
N ASN A 109 -1.66 2.35 -17.18
CA ASN A 109 -3.11 2.12 -17.10
C ASN A 109 -3.64 2.02 -15.67
N THR A 110 -2.78 2.08 -14.67
CA THR A 110 -3.15 1.95 -13.27
C THR A 110 -2.45 2.96 -12.40
N THR A 111 -3.11 3.34 -11.31
CA THR A 111 -2.50 4.06 -10.19
C THR A 111 -2.37 3.12 -9.02
N LEU A 112 -1.16 3.00 -8.50
CA LEU A 112 -0.84 2.15 -7.37
C LEU A 112 -0.49 2.99 -6.16
N ASN A 113 -1.04 2.63 -5.02
CA ASN A 113 -0.69 3.21 -3.74
C ASN A 113 -0.50 2.10 -2.69
N VAL A 114 0.66 2.09 -2.07
CA VAL A 114 1.01 1.16 -0.99
C VAL A 114 1.47 1.97 0.21
N ASP A 115 0.60 2.07 1.21
CA ASP A 115 0.84 2.88 2.39
C ASP A 115 1.18 2.01 3.60
N TYR A 116 2.33 2.27 4.20
CA TYR A 116 2.75 1.65 5.45
C TYR A 116 2.39 2.54 6.63
N LYS A 117 1.76 1.94 7.62
CA LYS A 117 1.50 2.55 8.91
C LYS A 117 2.09 1.66 10.00
N VAL A 118 3.13 2.15 10.64
CA VAL A 118 3.97 1.35 11.53
C VAL A 118 4.05 1.99 12.91
N SER A 119 3.87 1.21 13.94
CA SER A 119 4.18 1.61 15.31
C SER A 119 5.34 0.79 15.85
N VAL A 120 6.31 1.47 16.43
CA VAL A 120 7.52 0.85 16.95
C VAL A 120 7.76 1.27 18.40
N PRO A 121 8.20 0.36 19.26
CA PRO A 121 8.62 0.71 20.61
C PRO A 121 9.97 1.43 20.58
N LYS A 122 10.28 2.10 21.68
CA LYS A 122 11.58 2.74 21.89
C LYS A 122 12.72 1.72 21.78
N GLY A 123 13.83 2.13 21.18
CA GLY A 123 15.05 1.32 21.06
C GLY A 123 15.17 0.49 19.78
N ILE A 124 14.22 0.60 18.86
CA ILE A 124 14.32 0.01 17.53
C ILE A 124 14.96 1.02 16.58
N LYS A 125 15.97 0.59 15.83
CA LYS A 125 16.56 1.36 14.72
C LYS A 125 15.69 1.23 13.48
N LEU A 126 15.65 2.26 12.66
CA LEU A 126 14.91 2.25 11.39
C LEU A 126 15.87 2.34 10.21
N ARG A 127 15.65 1.48 9.23
CA ARG A 127 16.19 1.61 7.89
C ARG A 127 15.06 1.71 6.90
N LEU A 128 14.98 2.83 6.20
CA LEU A 128 13.86 3.17 5.33
C LEU A 128 14.35 3.35 3.90
N ILE A 129 13.73 2.66 2.97
CA ILE A 129 14.03 2.75 1.55
C ILE A 129 12.73 3.12 0.83
N SER A 130 12.68 4.31 0.22
CA SER A 130 11.51 4.79 -0.49
C SER A 130 11.91 5.39 -1.83
N THR A 131 11.34 4.91 -2.92
CA THR A 131 11.67 5.39 -4.26
C THR A 131 10.69 6.45 -4.77
N ASN A 132 9.40 6.28 -4.53
CA ASN A 132 8.35 7.19 -5.00
C ASN A 132 7.29 7.36 -3.91
N GLY A 133 7.62 8.08 -2.87
CA GLY A 133 6.69 8.30 -1.77
C GLY A 133 7.33 9.12 -0.65
N ASN A 134 6.53 9.47 0.32
CA ASN A 134 6.94 10.28 1.46
C ASN A 134 7.09 9.44 2.72
N VAL A 135 8.01 9.84 3.56
CA VAL A 135 8.24 9.23 4.87
C VAL A 135 7.90 10.24 5.96
N TYR A 136 7.11 9.80 6.91
CA TYR A 136 6.70 10.61 8.07
C TYR A 136 7.09 9.89 9.36
N LEU A 137 7.86 10.56 10.20
CA LEU A 137 8.25 10.08 11.51
C LEU A 137 7.58 10.93 12.59
N THR A 138 6.93 10.29 13.54
CA THR A 138 6.26 10.96 14.64
C THR A 138 6.79 10.43 15.98
N ASN A 139 7.22 11.33 16.85
CA ASN A 139 7.75 11.03 18.18
C ASN A 139 8.91 10.02 18.19
N PHE A 140 9.62 9.90 17.08
CA PHE A 140 10.73 8.96 16.96
C PHE A 140 12.03 9.58 17.42
N SER A 141 12.68 8.94 18.39
CA SER A 141 13.93 9.41 19.02
C SER A 141 15.15 8.49 18.75
N GLY A 142 14.97 7.45 17.97
CA GLY A 142 16.01 6.47 17.67
C GLY A 142 16.87 6.82 16.45
N GLU A 143 17.72 5.90 16.09
CA GLU A 143 18.56 5.99 14.88
C GLU A 143 17.74 5.71 13.63
N VAL A 144 17.88 6.57 12.63
CA VAL A 144 17.23 6.43 11.32
C VAL A 144 18.27 6.49 10.22
N ASN A 145 18.26 5.48 9.37
CA ASN A 145 18.98 5.47 8.10
C ASN A 145 17.95 5.44 6.96
N ALA A 146 17.91 6.47 6.16
CA ALA A 146 16.92 6.63 5.10
C ALA A 146 17.56 6.83 3.74
N ASP A 147 17.10 6.07 2.75
CA ASP A 147 17.38 6.21 1.33
C ASP A 147 16.07 6.56 0.62
N LEU A 148 15.94 7.82 0.17
CA LEU A 148 14.70 8.43 -0.30
C LEU A 148 14.82 8.94 -1.74
#